data_ec21155afcafce2cc1f59d6a09d6621e
#
_entry.id   ec21155afcafce2cc1f59d6a09d6621e
#
_cell.length_a   1.000
_cell.length_b   1.000
_cell.length_c   1.000
_cell.angle_alpha   90.00
_cell.angle_beta   90.00
_cell.angle_gamma   90.00
#
_symmetry.space_group_name_H-M   'P 1'
#
loop_
_entity.id
_entity.type
_entity.pdbx_description
1 polymer ?
#
loop_
_entity_poly.entity_id
_entity_poly.type
_entity_poly.pdbx_seq_one_letter_code
_entity_poly.pdbx_strand_id
1 'polypeptide(L)'
;MKIREIKDLLDATLLAGEDSLEHEVASACCSDMMSDVLAYVKDQGVLITGLINPQVIRTANMMDMVCIVFARGKAPTEEMIELARECGIVVMCTKKRAFEASGILYLAGLSRNIED
;
A
#
# COMPACT_ATOMS: atom_id res chain seq x y z
N MET A 1 5.18 8.25 -9.11
CA MET A 1 4.10 8.88 -8.31
C MET A 1 4.55 8.95 -6.86
N LYS A 2 4.35 10.07 -6.22
CA LYS A 2 4.70 10.20 -4.80
C LYS A 2 3.61 9.62 -3.93
N ILE A 3 4.00 9.12 -2.76
CA ILE A 3 3.03 8.57 -1.82
C ILE A 3 1.99 9.61 -1.42
N ARG A 4 2.40 10.89 -1.33
CA ARG A 4 1.45 11.96 -1.07
C ARG A 4 0.33 12.00 -2.11
N GLU A 5 0.67 11.80 -3.38
CA GLU A 5 -0.33 11.82 -4.44
C GLU A 5 -1.31 10.66 -4.30
N ILE A 6 -0.82 9.51 -3.88
CA ILE A 6 -1.68 8.37 -3.62
C ILE A 6 -2.69 8.70 -2.52
N LYS A 7 -2.20 9.30 -1.45
CA LYS A 7 -3.05 9.69 -0.33
C LYS A 7 -4.15 10.64 -0.80
N ASP A 8 -3.79 11.63 -1.61
CA ASP A 8 -4.76 12.61 -2.08
C ASP A 8 -5.76 12.01 -3.06
N LEU A 9 -5.28 11.19 -4.00
CA LEU A 9 -6.16 10.56 -4.99
C LEU A 9 -7.19 9.65 -4.35
N LEU A 10 -6.81 8.97 -3.30
CA LEU A 10 -7.68 8.01 -2.63
C LEU A 10 -8.46 8.62 -1.46
N ASP A 11 -8.25 9.90 -1.19
CA ASP A 11 -8.85 10.58 -0.05
C ASP A 11 -8.58 9.75 1.22
N ALA A 12 -7.35 9.33 1.38
CA ALA A 12 -6.95 8.40 2.42
C ALA A 12 -6.51 9.12 3.69
N THR A 13 -6.64 8.41 4.81
CA THR A 13 -6.15 8.87 6.10
C THR A 13 -4.80 8.23 6.37
N LEU A 14 -3.81 9.04 6.68
CA LEU A 14 -2.47 8.56 6.98
C LEU A 14 -2.39 8.06 8.41
N LEU A 15 -1.85 6.87 8.60
CA LEU A 15 -1.73 6.25 9.92
C LEU A 15 -0.29 6.08 10.38
N ALA A 16 0.64 5.99 9.45
CA ALA A 16 2.06 5.88 9.78
C ALA A 16 2.88 6.34 8.59
N GLY A 17 4.07 6.86 8.85
CA GLY A 17 5.02 7.18 7.78
C GLY A 17 4.97 8.62 7.29
N GLU A 18 4.66 9.55 8.18
CA GLU A 18 4.54 10.97 7.82
C GLU A 18 5.80 11.51 7.14
N ASP A 19 6.95 10.96 7.49
CA ASP A 19 8.20 11.48 6.95
C ASP A 19 8.54 10.94 5.56
N SER A 20 7.72 10.06 5.01
CA SER A 20 8.03 9.40 3.75
C SER A 20 7.04 9.73 2.63
N LEU A 21 6.24 10.76 2.79
CA LEU A 21 5.21 11.10 1.81
C LEU A 21 5.78 11.55 0.46
N GLU A 22 7.01 11.98 0.44
CA GLU A 22 7.63 12.42 -0.82
C GLU A 22 8.33 11.27 -1.56
N HIS A 23 8.34 10.09 -0.99
CA HIS A 23 8.96 8.94 -1.63
C HIS A 23 8.20 8.56 -2.90
N GLU A 24 8.96 8.23 -3.95
CA GLU A 24 8.39 7.86 -5.24
C GLU A 24 8.11 6.37 -5.29
N VAL A 25 6.98 6.00 -5.86
CA VAL A 25 6.66 4.60 -6.12
C VAL A 25 6.28 4.45 -7.58
N ALA A 26 6.58 3.29 -8.14
CA ALA A 26 6.38 3.05 -9.57
C ALA A 26 5.37 1.94 -9.85
N SER A 27 5.01 1.16 -8.86
CA SER A 27 4.15 0.00 -9.08
C SER A 27 3.17 -0.17 -7.94
N ALA A 28 2.15 -0.99 -8.18
CA ALA A 28 1.17 -1.31 -7.17
C ALA A 28 0.70 -2.74 -7.35
N CYS A 29 0.31 -3.35 -6.24
CA CYS A 29 -0.26 -4.68 -6.22
C CYS A 29 -1.53 -4.62 -5.38
N CYS A 30 -2.58 -5.28 -5.82
CA CYS A 30 -3.82 -5.33 -5.06
C CYS A 30 -4.15 -6.78 -4.80
N SER A 31 -4.07 -7.22 -3.56
CA SER A 31 -4.34 -8.60 -3.21
C SER A 31 -4.61 -8.74 -1.72
N ASP A 32 -5.48 -9.70 -1.38
CA ASP A 32 -5.69 -10.10 0.00
C ASP A 32 -4.97 -11.42 0.28
N MET A 33 -4.30 -11.99 -0.73
CA MET A 33 -3.54 -13.22 -0.57
C MET A 33 -2.06 -12.92 -0.55
N MET A 34 -1.46 -13.06 0.62
CA MET A 34 -0.04 -12.71 0.76
C MET A 34 0.87 -13.63 -0.06
N SER A 35 0.45 -14.86 -0.33
CA SER A 35 1.24 -15.72 -1.21
C SER A 35 1.34 -15.15 -2.63
N ASP A 36 0.30 -14.47 -3.09
CA ASP A 36 0.35 -13.83 -4.40
C ASP A 36 1.30 -12.64 -4.37
N VAL A 37 1.29 -11.88 -3.28
CA VAL A 37 2.19 -10.75 -3.14
C VAL A 37 3.63 -11.24 -3.19
N LEU A 38 3.93 -12.31 -2.47
CA LEU A 38 5.29 -12.88 -2.46
C LEU A 38 5.71 -13.38 -3.84
N ALA A 39 4.76 -13.87 -4.63
CA ALA A 39 5.09 -14.45 -5.92
C ALA A 39 5.24 -13.43 -7.03
N TYR A 40 4.49 -12.34 -6.98
CA TYR A 40 4.36 -11.47 -8.13
C TYR A 40 4.82 -10.03 -7.97
N VAL A 41 5.03 -9.58 -6.74
CA VAL A 41 5.43 -8.18 -6.53
C VAL A 41 6.89 -8.00 -6.87
N LYS A 42 7.19 -6.90 -7.52
CA LYS A 42 8.55 -6.52 -7.85
C LYS A 42 8.79 -5.10 -7.38
N ASP A 43 9.99 -4.85 -6.93
CA ASP A 43 10.40 -3.51 -6.58
C ASP A 43 9.59 -2.88 -5.46
N GLN A 44 9.91 -1.68 -5.14
CA GLN A 44 9.27 -0.92 -4.09
C GLN A 44 7.96 -0.38 -4.59
N GLY A 45 6.88 -0.98 -4.18
CA GLY A 45 5.58 -0.60 -4.64
C GLY A 45 4.60 -0.36 -3.51
N VAL A 46 3.34 -0.23 -3.91
CA VAL A 46 2.23 -0.01 -3.00
C VAL A 46 1.38 -1.26 -2.97
N LEU A 47 1.01 -1.70 -1.77
CA LEU A 47 0.09 -2.82 -1.61
C LEU A 47 -1.28 -2.27 -1.23
N ILE A 48 -2.30 -2.62 -2.01
CA ILE A 48 -3.69 -2.30 -1.71
C ILE A 48 -4.33 -3.60 -1.24
N THR A 49 -4.90 -3.60 -0.05
CA THR A 49 -5.46 -4.82 0.52
C THR A 49 -6.61 -4.50 1.47
N GLY A 50 -7.50 -5.46 1.64
CA GLY A 50 -8.53 -5.40 2.66
C GLY A 50 -8.25 -6.34 3.81
N LEU A 51 -7.11 -7.01 3.81
CA LEU A 51 -6.78 -7.99 4.84
C LEU A 51 -6.19 -7.29 6.07
N ILE A 52 -6.82 -7.45 7.21
CA ILE A 52 -6.35 -6.88 8.46
C ILE A 52 -5.65 -7.98 9.25
N ASN A 53 -4.35 -8.04 9.08
CA ASN A 53 -3.54 -9.08 9.70
C ASN A 53 -2.08 -8.61 9.73
N PRO A 54 -1.35 -8.80 10.84
CA PRO A 54 0.04 -8.37 10.90
C PRO A 54 0.92 -8.98 9.81
N GLN A 55 0.51 -10.11 9.25
CA GLN A 55 1.26 -10.73 8.16
C GLN A 55 1.36 -9.83 6.94
N VAL A 56 0.39 -8.93 6.76
CA VAL A 56 0.43 -7.95 5.66
C VAL A 56 1.68 -7.09 5.78
N ILE A 57 1.96 -6.62 7.00
CA ILE A 57 3.12 -5.76 7.23
C ILE A 57 4.41 -6.54 7.00
N ARG A 58 4.46 -7.78 7.52
CA ARG A 58 5.66 -8.61 7.38
C ARG A 58 5.95 -8.92 5.92
N THR A 59 4.91 -9.24 5.16
CA THR A 59 5.07 -9.55 3.74
C THR A 59 5.55 -8.32 2.98
N ALA A 60 4.93 -7.17 3.24
CA ALA A 60 5.33 -5.93 2.58
C ALA A 60 6.79 -5.60 2.89
N ASN A 61 7.20 -5.78 4.14
CA ASN A 61 8.58 -5.52 4.52
C ASN A 61 9.54 -6.48 3.82
N MET A 62 9.17 -7.74 3.74
CA MET A 62 9.99 -8.76 3.09
C MET A 62 10.17 -8.46 1.60
N MET A 63 9.16 -7.88 0.96
CA MET A 63 9.19 -7.57 -0.45
C MET A 63 9.65 -6.13 -0.73
N ASP A 64 10.14 -5.45 0.29
CA ASP A 64 10.63 -4.07 0.18
C ASP A 64 9.56 -3.10 -0.33
N MET A 65 8.31 -3.38 -0.02
CA MET A 65 7.23 -2.45 -0.34
C MET A 65 7.26 -1.29 0.64
N VAL A 66 6.90 -0.11 0.17
CA VAL A 66 7.07 1.10 0.98
C VAL A 66 5.75 1.70 1.47
N CYS A 67 4.63 1.21 0.97
CA CYS A 67 3.33 1.79 1.34
C CYS A 67 2.25 0.71 1.29
N ILE A 68 1.37 0.73 2.28
CA ILE A 68 0.21 -0.15 2.31
C ILE A 68 -1.04 0.71 2.42
N VAL A 69 -2.02 0.45 1.56
CA VAL A 69 -3.32 1.11 1.59
C VAL A 69 -4.36 0.07 1.98
N PHE A 70 -4.99 0.27 3.13
CA PHE A 70 -6.09 -0.59 3.56
C PHE A 70 -7.40 -0.05 2.99
N ALA A 71 -8.11 -0.88 2.26
CA ALA A 71 -9.30 -0.48 1.50
C ALA A 71 -10.59 -0.75 2.28
N ARG A 72 -11.70 -0.23 1.77
CA ARG A 72 -13.06 -0.47 2.25
C ARG A 72 -13.29 0.06 3.67
N GLY A 73 -12.57 1.10 4.06
CA GLY A 73 -12.74 1.68 5.38
C GLY A 73 -12.20 0.83 6.52
N LYS A 74 -11.48 -0.22 6.20
CA LYS A 74 -10.89 -1.05 7.25
C LYS A 74 -9.66 -0.37 7.81
N ALA A 75 -9.47 -0.51 9.10
CA ALA A 75 -8.33 0.10 9.77
C ALA A 75 -7.46 -0.99 10.40
N PRO A 76 -6.15 -0.88 10.26
CA PRO A 76 -5.24 -1.81 10.92
C PRO A 76 -5.28 -1.61 12.42
N THR A 77 -4.83 -2.61 13.16
CA THR A 77 -4.76 -2.52 14.62
C THR A 77 -3.57 -1.66 15.03
N GLU A 78 -3.57 -1.25 16.28
CA GLU A 78 -2.43 -0.49 16.82
C GLU A 78 -1.14 -1.28 16.68
N GLU A 79 -1.20 -2.57 16.91
CA GLU A 79 -0.03 -3.44 16.78
C GLU A 79 0.52 -3.39 15.37
N MET A 80 -0.36 -3.42 14.38
CA MET A 80 0.05 -3.36 12.99
C MET A 80 0.68 -2.02 12.65
N ILE A 81 0.12 -0.93 13.17
CA ILE A 81 0.66 0.40 12.94
C ILE A 81 2.05 0.52 13.52
N GLU A 82 2.25 0.00 14.74
CA GLU A 82 3.56 0.04 15.38
C GLU A 82 4.58 -0.78 14.57
N LEU A 83 4.17 -1.95 14.12
CA LEU A 83 5.05 -2.79 13.31
C LEU A 83 5.45 -2.07 12.02
N ALA A 84 4.50 -1.39 11.39
CA ALA A 84 4.77 -0.64 10.16
C ALA A 84 5.77 0.48 10.43
N ARG A 85 5.65 1.17 11.57
CA ARG A 85 6.59 2.21 11.93
C ARG A 85 7.99 1.65 12.10
N GLU A 86 8.11 0.50 12.76
CA GLU A 86 9.40 -0.15 12.93
C GLU A 86 10.04 -0.52 11.60
N CYS A 87 9.22 -0.89 10.62
CA CYS A 87 9.71 -1.29 9.30
C CYS A 87 9.88 -0.11 8.35
N GLY A 88 9.45 1.08 8.74
CA GLY A 88 9.55 2.25 7.88
C GLY A 88 8.56 2.24 6.74
N ILE A 89 7.41 1.59 6.90
CA ILE A 89 6.39 1.46 5.86
C ILE A 89 5.28 2.48 6.11
N VAL A 90 4.88 3.19 5.06
CA VAL A 90 3.75 4.12 5.14
C VAL A 90 2.46 3.32 5.15
N VAL A 91 1.56 3.66 6.06
CA VAL A 91 0.26 3.00 6.14
C VAL A 91 -0.83 4.04 6.08
N MET A 92 -1.81 3.80 5.22
CA MET A 92 -2.99 4.65 5.12
C MET A 92 -4.22 3.79 4.93
N CYS A 93 -5.39 4.36 5.18
CA CYS A 93 -6.64 3.66 4.93
C CYS A 93 -7.56 4.57 4.14
N THR A 94 -8.40 3.97 3.29
CA THR A 94 -9.35 4.69 2.46
C THR A 94 -10.70 4.00 2.54
N LYS A 95 -11.77 4.78 2.41
CA LYS A 95 -13.12 4.21 2.37
C LYS A 95 -13.42 3.56 1.02
N LYS A 96 -12.63 3.85 0.02
CA LYS A 96 -12.84 3.30 -1.31
C LYS A 96 -12.60 1.80 -1.30
N ARG A 97 -13.34 1.09 -2.13
CA ARG A 97 -13.15 -0.35 -2.29
C ARG A 97 -11.88 -0.62 -3.07
N ALA A 98 -11.37 -1.84 -2.94
CA ALA A 98 -10.12 -2.22 -3.60
C ALA A 98 -10.17 -1.99 -5.11
N PHE A 99 -11.30 -2.34 -5.74
CA PHE A 99 -11.45 -2.16 -7.17
C PHE A 99 -11.36 -0.68 -7.56
N GLU A 100 -12.08 0.17 -6.84
CA GLU A 100 -12.08 1.61 -7.10
C GLU A 100 -10.69 2.21 -6.86
N ALA A 101 -10.10 1.88 -5.74
CA ALA A 101 -8.77 2.39 -5.39
C ALA A 101 -7.75 1.98 -6.44
N SER A 102 -7.79 0.72 -6.86
CA SER A 102 -6.87 0.21 -7.88
C SER A 102 -7.09 0.95 -9.21
N GLY A 103 -8.34 1.15 -9.59
CA GLY A 103 -8.66 1.83 -10.84
C GLY A 103 -8.15 3.26 -10.85
N ILE A 104 -8.33 3.97 -9.74
CA ILE A 104 -7.89 5.36 -9.65
C ILE A 104 -6.37 5.44 -9.83
N LEU A 105 -5.63 4.58 -9.14
CA LEU A 105 -4.17 4.62 -9.22
C LEU A 105 -3.68 4.14 -10.59
N TYR A 106 -4.35 3.16 -11.17
CA TYR A 106 -4.00 2.67 -12.49
C TYR A 106 -4.15 3.78 -13.53
N LEU A 107 -5.27 4.48 -13.51
CA LEU A 107 -5.54 5.57 -14.45
C LEU A 107 -4.59 6.73 -14.24
N ALA A 108 -4.08 6.91 -13.02
CA ALA A 108 -3.15 7.97 -12.73
C ALA A 108 -1.71 7.62 -13.13
N GLY A 109 -1.48 6.41 -13.65
CA GLY A 109 -0.18 6.04 -14.18
C GLY A 109 0.65 5.10 -13.34
N LEU A 110 0.13 4.68 -12.20
CA LEU A 110 0.92 3.84 -11.30
C LEU A 110 1.07 2.40 -11.80
N SER A 111 0.40 2.08 -12.87
CA SER A 111 0.35 0.72 -13.37
C SER A 111 1.59 0.23 -14.06
N ARG A 112 2.55 1.11 -14.27
CA ARG A 112 3.45 0.72 -15.22
C ARG A 112 4.57 -0.01 -14.81
N ASN A 113 4.48 -0.94 -14.17
CA ASN A 113 5.57 -1.75 -13.81
C ASN A 113 5.82 -2.70 -14.87
N ILE A 114 6.20 -2.30 -15.86
CA ILE A 114 6.18 -3.05 -16.85
C ILE A 114 7.21 -3.62 -17.37
N GLU A 115 7.54 -4.09 -17.52
CA GLU A 115 8.43 -4.63 -18.10
C GLU A 115 8.17 -5.61 -18.82
N ASP A 116 7.69 -5.89 -19.11
CA ASP A 116 7.50 -6.76 -19.77
C ASP A 116 7.52 -6.98 -20.43
#